data_8b5e431d3aee8aeac9c35eb74b9ab894
#
_entry.id   8b5e431d3aee8aeac9c35eb74b9ab894
#
_cell.length_a   1.000
_cell.length_b   1.000
_cell.length_c   1.000
_cell.angle_alpha   90.00
_cell.angle_beta   90.00
_cell.angle_gamma   90.00
#
_symmetry.space_group_name_H-M   'P 1'
#
loop_
_entity.id
_entity.type
_entity.pdbx_description
1 polymer ?
#
loop_
_entity_poly.entity_id
_entity_poly.type
_entity_poly.pdbx_seq_one_letter_code
_entity_poly.pdbx_strand_id
1 'polypeptide(L)'
;MNFSQSEKDFFEESEKYIPTKEDERIVIDSTDKLKNILDIKGKFIGEKNQTSDDSILTDSKKECSKIKYRADMREYIFRHVDLQGANMANLDLSHSTFQGCNLTKTDFSGSKLDHVAFYENQMQGMNLTDCLARGASFRGQDMTGINLSGANIYAVVLEDATNQDKVITSKKTKWYKMSCPEEGPFIAWKCCTDLRVVMMLVPADAKRCMGTMETGRVSRVKVLSIKSIDESKSYDWAQSTVDPDFYYETGKWVEPANGFQEDRWKDSSQGIHFFLDRNQCVDYQSK
;
A
#
# COMPACT_ATOMS: atom_id res chain seq x y z
N MET A 1 -16.86 -4.97 -2.41
CA MET A 1 -16.53 -4.21 -1.17
C MET A 1 -16.55 -2.74 -1.56
N ASN A 2 -17.27 -1.93 -0.85
CA ASN A 2 -17.07 -0.49 -1.02
C ASN A 2 -15.73 -0.14 -0.41
N PHE A 3 -14.90 0.63 -1.11
CA PHE A 3 -13.74 1.26 -0.50
C PHE A 3 -14.17 1.89 0.82
N SER A 4 -13.39 1.70 1.86
CA SER A 4 -13.59 2.43 3.10
C SER A 4 -13.48 3.94 2.80
N GLN A 5 -14.14 4.78 3.59
CA GLN A 5 -14.03 6.23 3.37
C GLN A 5 -12.57 6.69 3.35
N SER A 6 -11.70 6.08 4.19
CA SER A 6 -10.26 6.39 4.23
C SER A 6 -9.50 6.02 2.95
N GLU A 7 -9.96 5.01 2.21
CA GLU A 7 -9.35 4.63 0.93
C GLU A 7 -9.81 5.55 -0.20
N LYS A 8 -11.10 5.94 -0.20
CA LYS A 8 -11.60 6.97 -1.12
C LYS A 8 -10.90 8.31 -0.90
N ASP A 9 -10.78 8.74 0.36
CA ASP A 9 -10.08 9.96 0.73
C ASP A 9 -8.61 9.92 0.27
N PHE A 10 -7.95 8.73 0.34
CA PHE A 10 -6.59 8.55 -0.15
C PHE A 10 -6.47 8.79 -1.66
N PHE A 11 -7.38 8.22 -2.46
CA PHE A 11 -7.38 8.44 -3.91
C PHE A 11 -7.69 9.89 -4.25
N GLU A 12 -8.69 10.51 -3.60
CA GLU A 12 -9.01 11.92 -3.81
C GLU A 12 -7.86 12.86 -3.40
N GLU A 13 -7.16 12.57 -2.30
CA GLU A 13 -5.98 13.33 -1.87
C GLU A 13 -4.82 13.15 -2.85
N SER A 14 -4.57 11.93 -3.34
CA SER A 14 -3.49 11.66 -4.30
C SER A 14 -3.74 12.29 -5.68
N GLU A 15 -5.00 12.37 -6.14
CA GLU A 15 -5.36 13.06 -7.38
C GLU A 15 -5.21 14.59 -7.29
N LYS A 16 -5.41 15.16 -6.11
CA LYS A 16 -5.27 16.61 -5.84
C LYS A 16 -3.86 17.03 -5.48
N TYR A 17 -2.98 16.06 -5.18
CA TYR A 17 -1.63 16.35 -4.76
C TYR A 17 -0.77 16.86 -5.93
N ILE A 18 -0.24 18.07 -5.81
CA ILE A 18 0.77 18.62 -6.70
C ILE A 18 2.12 18.57 -5.99
N PRO A 19 3.05 17.69 -6.41
CA PRO A 19 4.34 17.57 -5.74
C PRO A 19 5.13 18.88 -5.81
N THR A 20 5.68 19.30 -4.68
CA THR A 20 6.70 20.34 -4.65
C THR A 20 7.96 19.84 -5.36
N LYS A 21 8.60 20.66 -6.18
CA LYS A 21 9.87 20.29 -6.81
C LYS A 21 10.90 19.95 -5.74
N GLU A 22 11.78 18.99 -6.02
CA GLU A 22 12.72 18.50 -5.02
C GLU A 22 13.64 19.62 -4.48
N ASP A 23 14.05 20.56 -5.31
CA ASP A 23 14.85 21.73 -4.97
C ASP A 23 14.12 22.76 -4.09
N GLU A 24 12.78 22.71 -4.04
CA GLU A 24 11.96 23.55 -3.18
C GLU A 24 11.63 22.90 -1.82
N ARG A 25 11.96 21.61 -1.64
CA ARG A 25 11.70 20.88 -0.40
C ARG A 25 12.67 21.25 0.70
N ILE A 26 12.20 21.19 1.95
CA ILE A 26 13.05 21.38 3.12
C ILE A 26 13.90 20.14 3.34
N VAL A 27 15.23 20.29 3.26
CA VAL A 27 16.17 19.21 3.52
C VAL A 27 16.61 19.23 4.98
N ILE A 28 16.44 18.11 5.67
CA ILE A 28 16.95 17.83 7.01
C ILE A 28 18.21 16.97 6.86
N ASP A 29 19.36 17.54 7.12
CA ASP A 29 20.68 16.92 6.98
C ASP A 29 21.44 16.82 8.32
N SER A 30 20.80 17.20 9.41
CA SER A 30 21.31 17.05 10.76
C SER A 30 20.21 16.96 11.80
N THR A 31 20.51 16.33 12.93
CA THR A 31 19.60 16.22 14.06
C THR A 31 19.26 17.59 14.67
N ASP A 32 20.21 18.52 14.65
CA ASP A 32 19.99 19.87 15.20
C ASP A 32 19.04 20.69 14.32
N LYS A 33 19.12 20.55 12.99
CA LYS A 33 18.16 21.17 12.07
C LYS A 33 16.76 20.62 12.27
N LEU A 34 16.62 19.31 12.48
CA LEU A 34 15.35 18.69 12.82
C LEU A 34 14.77 19.22 14.14
N LYS A 35 15.62 19.33 15.19
CA LYS A 35 15.22 19.88 16.50
C LYS A 35 14.67 21.29 16.33
N ASN A 36 15.39 22.17 15.66
CA ASN A 36 14.97 23.55 15.46
C ASN A 36 13.61 23.65 14.74
N ILE A 37 13.36 22.79 13.74
CA ILE A 37 12.08 22.79 13.01
C ILE A 37 10.95 22.28 13.88
N LEU A 38 11.17 21.25 14.66
CA LEU A 38 10.14 20.69 15.55
C LEU A 38 9.83 21.62 16.73
N ASP A 39 10.82 22.34 17.24
CA ASP A 39 10.60 23.37 18.29
C ASP A 39 9.73 24.52 17.76
N ILE A 40 9.87 24.89 16.50
CA ILE A 40 9.05 25.95 15.85
C ILE A 40 7.63 25.44 15.56
N LYS A 41 7.47 24.17 15.10
CA LYS A 41 6.17 23.62 14.68
C LYS A 41 5.39 22.91 15.78
N GLY A 42 5.97 22.67 16.93
CA GLY A 42 5.33 22.00 18.07
C GLY A 42 6.26 21.08 18.82
N LYS A 43 6.39 21.30 20.07
CA LYS A 43 7.25 20.66 21.08
C LYS A 43 7.93 19.36 20.70
N PHE A 44 9.24 19.37 20.86
CA PHE A 44 10.20 18.38 20.44
C PHE A 44 10.18 17.03 21.20
N ILE A 45 10.69 16.07 20.53
CA ILE A 45 11.07 14.70 20.77
C ILE A 45 12.13 14.62 21.88
N GLY A 46 11.75 14.37 23.11
CA GLY A 46 12.73 14.07 24.16
C GLY A 46 12.32 14.42 25.58
N GLU A 47 11.33 15.24 25.76
CA GLU A 47 10.76 15.45 27.09
C GLU A 47 9.44 14.70 27.25
N LYS A 48 9.43 13.73 28.16
CA LYS A 48 8.21 13.13 28.68
C LYS A 48 7.40 14.22 29.40
N ASN A 49 6.62 14.98 28.67
CA ASN A 49 5.55 15.72 29.31
C ASN A 49 4.36 14.77 29.48
N GLN A 50 4.30 14.16 30.65
CA GLN A 50 3.07 13.67 31.22
C GLN A 50 2.11 14.85 31.36
N THR A 51 1.22 15.00 30.41
CA THR A 51 -0.06 15.64 30.67
C THR A 51 -1.11 14.60 30.33
N SER A 52 -1.59 14.01 31.42
CA SER A 52 -2.82 13.23 31.47
C SER A 52 -3.97 14.04 30.88
N ASP A 53 -4.47 13.63 29.73
CA ASP A 53 -5.84 13.86 29.33
C ASP A 53 -6.38 12.60 28.69
N ASP A 54 -6.77 11.66 29.57
CA ASP A 54 -7.33 10.35 29.28
C ASP A 54 -8.82 10.42 28.92
N SER A 55 -9.26 11.41 28.17
CA SER A 55 -10.68 11.57 27.89
C SER A 55 -11.06 11.71 26.42
N ILE A 56 -10.43 10.93 25.50
CA ILE A 56 -10.98 10.80 24.14
C ILE A 56 -10.78 9.39 23.61
N LEU A 57 -11.52 8.43 24.13
CA LEU A 57 -11.74 7.12 23.51
C LEU A 57 -13.13 6.58 23.81
N THR A 58 -14.16 7.23 23.31
CA THR A 58 -15.46 6.59 23.07
C THR A 58 -16.24 7.42 22.07
N ASP A 59 -16.14 7.10 20.78
CA ASP A 59 -17.32 7.02 19.91
C ASP A 59 -16.93 6.48 18.53
N SER A 60 -17.26 5.24 18.33
CA SER A 60 -17.07 4.55 17.04
C SER A 60 -18.22 4.92 16.11
N LYS A 61 -18.18 6.05 15.43
CA LYS A 61 -18.98 6.32 14.22
C LYS A 61 -18.94 7.74 13.66
N LYS A 62 -17.96 8.55 14.00
CA LYS A 62 -17.80 9.86 13.34
C LYS A 62 -16.33 10.22 13.20
N GLU A 63 -15.93 10.52 11.95
CA GLU A 63 -14.85 11.41 11.63
C GLU A 63 -13.43 10.83 11.50
N CYS A 64 -13.12 10.38 10.27
CA CYS A 64 -11.74 10.38 9.78
C CYS A 64 -11.13 11.80 9.68
N SER A 65 -11.90 12.83 10.01
CA SER A 65 -11.56 14.25 9.82
C SER A 65 -10.90 14.94 11.02
N LYS A 66 -10.51 14.21 12.10
CA LYS A 66 -9.97 14.85 13.32
C LYS A 66 -8.72 14.17 13.93
N ILE A 67 -7.96 13.41 13.19
CA ILE A 67 -6.64 13.02 13.70
C ILE A 67 -5.73 14.25 13.62
N LYS A 68 -5.54 14.92 14.75
CA LYS A 68 -4.60 16.04 14.83
C LYS A 68 -3.20 15.50 15.02
N TYR A 69 -2.41 15.50 13.96
CA TYR A 69 -1.00 15.19 14.07
C TYR A 69 -0.25 16.23 14.91
N ARG A 70 0.80 15.77 15.61
CA ARG A 70 1.64 16.62 16.47
C ARG A 70 2.33 17.74 15.68
N ALA A 71 2.79 17.46 14.47
CA ALA A 71 3.34 18.44 13.55
C ALA A 71 3.10 18.02 12.09
N ASP A 72 3.00 19.00 11.21
CA ASP A 72 3.00 18.86 9.77
C ASP A 72 4.45 18.95 9.26
N MET A 73 4.95 17.84 8.77
CA MET A 73 6.28 17.69 8.17
C MET A 73 6.18 17.00 6.80
N ARG A 74 5.12 17.31 6.06
CA ARG A 74 4.93 16.82 4.69
C ARG A 74 6.02 17.33 3.76
N GLU A 75 6.42 16.48 2.79
CA GLU A 75 7.37 16.82 1.72
C GLU A 75 8.80 17.14 2.19
N TYR A 76 9.17 16.77 3.41
CA TYR A 76 10.55 16.93 3.90
C TYR A 76 11.46 15.86 3.31
N ILE A 77 12.73 16.22 3.12
CA ILE A 77 13.80 15.30 2.74
C ILE A 77 14.76 15.16 3.91
N PHE A 78 14.87 13.94 4.46
CA PHE A 78 15.81 13.57 5.50
C PHE A 78 16.99 12.85 4.84
N ARG A 79 18.20 13.44 4.92
CA ARG A 79 19.41 12.87 4.33
C ARG A 79 20.47 12.63 5.39
N HIS A 80 20.94 11.38 5.49
CA HIS A 80 22.06 10.99 6.36
C HIS A 80 21.90 11.41 7.83
N VAL A 81 20.64 11.46 8.31
CA VAL A 81 20.33 11.85 9.70
C VAL A 81 20.32 10.60 10.58
N ASP A 82 20.95 10.70 11.75
CA ASP A 82 20.84 9.68 12.79
C ASP A 82 19.57 9.93 13.62
N LEU A 83 18.57 9.08 13.42
CA LEU A 83 17.28 9.09 14.13
C LEU A 83 17.11 7.82 14.96
N GLN A 84 18.20 7.11 15.28
CA GLN A 84 18.15 5.88 16.08
C GLN A 84 17.38 6.10 17.39
N GLY A 85 16.30 5.35 17.58
CA GLY A 85 15.43 5.43 18.76
C GLY A 85 14.71 6.76 18.94
N ALA A 86 14.73 7.65 17.94
CA ALA A 86 14.00 8.93 18.02
C ALA A 86 12.48 8.72 18.05
N ASN A 87 11.80 9.61 18.74
CA ASN A 87 10.32 9.64 18.76
C ASN A 87 9.80 10.54 17.63
N MET A 88 9.39 9.93 16.54
CA MET A 88 8.72 10.54 15.38
C MET A 88 7.22 10.21 15.35
N ALA A 89 6.62 9.83 16.48
CA ALA A 89 5.23 9.43 16.57
C ALA A 89 4.25 10.58 16.32
N ASN A 90 3.09 10.27 15.74
CA ASN A 90 2.00 11.20 15.46
C ASN A 90 2.40 12.42 14.61
N LEU A 91 3.28 12.25 13.63
CA LEU A 91 3.64 13.28 12.66
C LEU A 91 2.92 13.05 11.32
N ASP A 92 2.56 14.11 10.62
CA ASP A 92 2.24 14.02 9.20
C ASP A 92 3.52 14.18 8.39
N LEU A 93 4.01 13.09 7.83
CA LEU A 93 5.23 12.98 7.02
C LEU A 93 4.89 12.61 5.56
N SER A 94 3.63 12.76 5.16
CA SER A 94 3.19 12.37 3.82
C SER A 94 4.09 12.99 2.74
N HIS A 95 4.42 12.20 1.72
CA HIS A 95 5.27 12.60 0.60
C HIS A 95 6.72 12.98 0.96
N SER A 96 7.16 12.69 2.18
CA SER A 96 8.54 12.90 2.60
C SER A 96 9.47 11.79 2.10
N THR A 97 10.76 12.05 2.12
CA THR A 97 11.80 11.10 1.72
C THR A 97 12.82 10.92 2.84
N PHE A 98 13.17 9.68 3.14
CA PHE A 98 14.29 9.31 4.02
C PHE A 98 15.36 8.63 3.17
N GLN A 99 16.58 9.21 3.16
CA GLN A 99 17.70 8.71 2.36
C GLN A 99 18.97 8.58 3.20
N GLY A 100 19.53 7.37 3.28
CA GLY A 100 20.77 7.10 3.99
C GLY A 100 20.71 7.37 5.50
N CYS A 101 19.51 7.34 6.09
CA CYS A 101 19.29 7.63 7.50
C CYS A 101 19.46 6.38 8.37
N ASN A 102 19.85 6.57 9.62
CA ASN A 102 19.74 5.55 10.64
C ASN A 102 18.39 5.69 11.36
N LEU A 103 17.43 4.83 10.98
CA LEU A 103 16.07 4.76 11.53
C LEU A 103 15.91 3.56 12.48
N THR A 104 17.01 2.95 12.93
CA THR A 104 16.97 1.79 13.83
C THR A 104 16.18 2.11 15.09
N LYS A 105 15.11 1.34 15.35
CA LYS A 105 14.20 1.53 16.49
C LYS A 105 13.54 2.92 16.57
N THR A 106 13.52 3.69 15.48
CA THR A 106 12.75 4.95 15.44
C THR A 106 11.26 4.65 15.62
N ASP A 107 10.60 5.47 16.41
CA ASP A 107 9.17 5.34 16.69
C ASP A 107 8.36 6.30 15.79
N PHE A 108 7.65 5.76 14.80
CA PHE A 108 6.71 6.46 13.95
C PHE A 108 5.25 6.09 14.27
N SER A 109 4.97 5.54 15.45
CA SER A 109 3.62 5.08 15.77
C SER A 109 2.56 6.18 15.59
N GLY A 110 1.42 5.82 14.99
CA GLY A 110 0.32 6.74 14.71
C GLY A 110 0.62 7.83 13.68
N SER A 111 1.78 7.83 13.03
CA SER A 111 2.14 8.84 12.03
C SER A 111 1.47 8.56 10.68
N LYS A 112 1.28 9.62 9.89
CA LYS A 112 0.88 9.55 8.50
C LYS A 112 2.13 9.55 7.62
N LEU A 113 2.35 8.43 6.93
CA LEU A 113 3.50 8.14 6.08
C LEU A 113 3.04 7.86 4.63
N ASP A 114 1.91 8.43 4.23
CA ASP A 114 1.37 8.23 2.88
C ASP A 114 2.38 8.71 1.84
N HIS A 115 2.69 7.85 0.86
CA HIS A 115 3.66 8.12 -0.21
C HIS A 115 5.08 8.49 0.27
N VAL A 116 5.46 8.11 1.49
CA VAL A 116 6.85 8.27 1.95
C VAL A 116 7.76 7.31 1.21
N ALA A 117 8.93 7.78 0.83
CA ALA A 117 9.95 6.97 0.19
C ALA A 117 11.15 6.74 1.13
N PHE A 118 11.58 5.47 1.25
CA PHE A 118 12.73 5.05 2.03
C PHE A 118 13.80 4.50 1.10
N TYR A 119 15.01 5.11 1.12
CA TYR A 119 16.15 4.71 0.29
C TYR A 119 17.40 4.50 1.15
N GLU A 120 18.02 3.33 1.04
CA GLU A 120 19.33 3.05 1.66
C GLU A 120 19.39 3.31 3.19
N ASN A 121 18.30 3.08 3.90
CA ASN A 121 18.22 3.34 5.34
C ASN A 121 18.53 2.10 6.18
N GLN A 122 19.02 2.33 7.41
CA GLN A 122 19.05 1.32 8.46
C GLN A 122 17.72 1.41 9.22
N MET A 123 16.89 0.37 9.17
CA MET A 123 15.49 0.44 9.64
C MET A 123 15.12 -0.64 10.66
N GLN A 124 16.09 -1.42 11.14
CA GLN A 124 15.84 -2.57 12.01
C GLN A 124 15.08 -2.18 13.27
N GLY A 125 13.96 -2.87 13.51
CA GLY A 125 13.11 -2.64 14.68
C GLY A 125 12.35 -1.31 14.69
N MET A 126 12.21 -0.65 13.55
CA MET A 126 11.41 0.57 13.41
C MET A 126 9.95 0.30 13.80
N ASN A 127 9.34 1.19 14.56
CA ASN A 127 7.96 1.06 15.02
C ASN A 127 7.00 1.86 14.12
N LEU A 128 6.15 1.14 13.38
CA LEU A 128 5.10 1.67 12.52
C LEU A 128 3.68 1.30 13.04
N THR A 129 3.54 1.07 14.35
CA THR A 129 2.25 0.70 14.94
C THR A 129 1.20 1.76 14.66
N ASP A 130 0.02 1.33 14.19
CA ASP A 130 -1.14 2.17 13.88
C ASP A 130 -0.87 3.32 12.86
N CYS A 131 0.19 3.23 12.06
CA CYS A 131 0.49 4.19 11.01
C CYS A 131 -0.50 4.13 9.85
N LEU A 132 -0.66 5.26 9.16
CA LEU A 132 -1.15 5.31 7.78
C LEU A 132 0.06 5.39 6.84
N ALA A 133 0.42 4.29 6.19
CA ALA A 133 1.58 4.21 5.30
C ALA A 133 1.18 3.83 3.85
N ARG A 134 0.03 4.36 3.40
CA ARG A 134 -0.52 4.05 2.09
C ARG A 134 0.38 4.56 0.96
N GLY A 135 0.66 3.72 -0.02
CA GLY A 135 1.55 4.08 -1.13
C GLY A 135 3.01 4.35 -0.73
N ALA A 136 3.41 4.07 0.51
CA ALA A 136 4.80 4.23 0.92
C ALA A 136 5.70 3.21 0.21
N SER A 137 6.96 3.57 -0.05
CA SER A 137 7.93 2.70 -0.71
C SER A 137 9.02 2.24 0.26
N PHE A 138 9.05 0.93 0.47
CA PHE A 138 10.13 0.20 1.17
C PHE A 138 10.94 -0.65 0.18
N ARG A 139 10.95 -0.28 -1.10
CA ARG A 139 11.64 -1.02 -2.16
C ARG A 139 13.10 -1.25 -1.78
N GLY A 140 13.54 -2.51 -1.83
CA GLY A 140 14.93 -2.91 -1.54
C GLY A 140 15.37 -2.74 -0.08
N GLN A 141 14.47 -2.42 0.86
CA GLN A 141 14.82 -2.21 2.26
C GLN A 141 14.86 -3.51 3.07
N ASP A 142 15.62 -3.53 4.14
CA ASP A 142 15.63 -4.62 5.14
C ASP A 142 14.49 -4.41 6.15
N MET A 143 13.52 -5.31 6.11
CA MET A 143 12.30 -5.26 6.94
C MET A 143 12.47 -5.90 8.33
N THR A 144 13.70 -6.27 8.72
CA THR A 144 13.96 -7.00 9.97
C THR A 144 13.37 -6.30 11.20
N GLY A 145 12.40 -6.95 11.85
CA GLY A 145 11.81 -6.51 13.11
C GLY A 145 10.97 -5.24 13.03
N ILE A 146 10.63 -4.76 11.83
CA ILE A 146 9.71 -3.63 11.66
C ILE A 146 8.33 -4.03 12.19
N ASN A 147 7.75 -3.20 13.05
CA ASN A 147 6.45 -3.44 13.65
C ASN A 147 5.35 -2.69 12.90
N LEU A 148 4.54 -3.43 12.14
CA LEU A 148 3.37 -2.93 11.39
C LEU A 148 2.04 -3.21 12.10
N SER A 149 2.03 -3.52 13.41
CA SER A 149 0.80 -3.84 14.13
C SER A 149 -0.23 -2.70 14.03
N GLY A 150 -1.42 -2.99 13.51
CA GLY A 150 -2.48 -2.00 13.31
C GLY A 150 -2.30 -1.04 12.12
N ALA A 151 -1.14 -1.03 11.47
CA ALA A 151 -0.87 -0.15 10.34
C ALA A 151 -1.78 -0.43 9.13
N ASN A 152 -2.07 0.63 8.36
CA ASN A 152 -2.67 0.52 7.04
C ASN A 152 -1.59 0.68 5.97
N ILE A 153 -1.27 -0.40 5.27
CA ILE A 153 -0.21 -0.45 4.25
C ILE A 153 -0.78 -0.65 2.83
N TYR A 154 -1.95 -0.08 2.56
CA TYR A 154 -2.53 -0.11 1.23
C TYR A 154 -1.56 0.43 0.17
N ALA A 155 -1.39 -0.28 -0.94
CA ALA A 155 -0.51 0.09 -2.06
C ALA A 155 0.98 0.32 -1.68
N VAL A 156 1.44 -0.21 -0.54
CA VAL A 156 2.87 -0.15 -0.17
C VAL A 156 3.71 -0.97 -1.13
N VAL A 157 4.84 -0.41 -1.57
CA VAL A 157 5.81 -1.10 -2.42
C VAL A 157 6.83 -1.83 -1.57
N LEU A 158 6.84 -3.18 -1.67
CA LEU A 158 7.79 -4.08 -0.98
C LEU A 158 8.66 -4.86 -1.97
N GLU A 159 8.71 -4.44 -3.23
CA GLU A 159 9.54 -5.08 -4.25
C GLU A 159 11.00 -5.07 -3.82
N ASP A 160 11.66 -6.23 -3.96
CA ASP A 160 13.07 -6.46 -3.57
C ASP A 160 13.40 -6.17 -2.10
N ALA A 161 12.40 -5.89 -1.24
CA ALA A 161 12.62 -5.80 0.19
C ALA A 161 13.02 -7.18 0.75
N THR A 162 13.85 -7.20 1.78
CA THR A 162 14.34 -8.44 2.40
C THR A 162 13.75 -8.65 3.80
N ASN A 163 13.77 -9.89 4.30
CA ASN A 163 13.32 -10.24 5.65
C ASN A 163 11.85 -9.88 5.95
N GLN A 164 10.94 -9.95 4.96
CA GLN A 164 9.51 -9.68 5.16
C GLN A 164 8.87 -10.68 6.15
N ASP A 165 9.44 -11.89 6.26
CA ASP A 165 9.05 -12.90 7.24
C ASP A 165 9.33 -12.50 8.70
N LYS A 166 10.21 -11.54 8.93
CA LYS A 166 10.56 -11.00 10.26
C LYS A 166 9.77 -9.76 10.66
N VAL A 167 8.82 -9.34 9.82
CA VAL A 167 7.92 -8.22 10.12
C VAL A 167 6.92 -8.62 11.19
N ILE A 168 6.70 -7.73 12.16
CA ILE A 168 5.70 -7.92 13.22
C ILE A 168 4.38 -7.34 12.77
N THR A 169 3.32 -8.15 12.76
CA THR A 169 1.96 -7.74 12.39
C THR A 169 0.95 -8.14 13.43
N SER A 170 -0.26 -7.58 13.36
CA SER A 170 -1.40 -7.97 14.20
C SER A 170 -2.64 -8.25 13.34
N LYS A 171 -3.72 -8.74 13.97
CA LYS A 171 -5.02 -8.90 13.28
C LYS A 171 -5.60 -7.57 12.77
N LYS A 172 -5.13 -6.44 13.28
CA LYS A 172 -5.56 -5.10 12.86
C LYS A 172 -4.75 -4.55 11.69
N THR A 173 -3.57 -5.15 11.37
CA THR A 173 -2.77 -4.72 10.22
C THR A 173 -3.54 -4.96 8.93
N LYS A 174 -3.75 -3.90 8.15
CA LYS A 174 -4.48 -3.97 6.89
C LYS A 174 -3.53 -4.20 5.72
N TRP A 175 -3.96 -5.04 4.77
CA TRP A 175 -3.29 -5.28 3.48
C TRP A 175 -1.96 -6.06 3.54
N TYR A 176 -1.52 -6.51 4.69
CA TYR A 176 -0.33 -7.37 4.77
C TYR A 176 -0.63 -8.82 4.37
N LYS A 177 -1.79 -9.35 4.76
CA LYS A 177 -2.24 -10.66 4.33
C LYS A 177 -2.89 -10.59 2.94
N MET A 178 -2.77 -11.68 2.17
CA MET A 178 -3.51 -11.78 0.91
C MET A 178 -5.02 -11.70 1.16
N SER A 179 -5.71 -10.98 0.30
CA SER A 179 -7.18 -10.86 0.36
C SER A 179 -7.88 -12.01 -0.38
N CYS A 180 -7.18 -12.68 -1.32
CA CYS A 180 -7.74 -13.86 -1.99
C CYS A 180 -7.67 -15.10 -1.08
N PRO A 181 -8.54 -16.10 -1.28
CA PRO A 181 -8.44 -17.38 -0.62
C PRO A 181 -7.07 -18.03 -0.84
N GLU A 182 -6.40 -18.43 0.23
CA GLU A 182 -5.11 -19.11 0.16
C GLU A 182 -5.25 -20.53 -0.39
N GLU A 183 -6.41 -21.17 -0.13
CA GLU A 183 -6.75 -22.52 -0.56
C GLU A 183 -8.12 -22.54 -1.25
N GLY A 184 -8.36 -23.61 -2.02
CA GLY A 184 -9.63 -23.83 -2.70
C GLY A 184 -9.82 -22.97 -3.95
N PRO A 185 -10.89 -23.23 -4.73
CA PRO A 185 -11.21 -22.45 -5.91
C PRO A 185 -11.95 -21.16 -5.54
N PHE A 186 -11.83 -20.12 -6.39
CA PHE A 186 -12.60 -18.89 -6.23
C PHE A 186 -12.91 -18.23 -7.58
N ILE A 187 -13.85 -17.29 -7.57
CA ILE A 187 -14.20 -16.50 -8.74
C ILE A 187 -13.43 -15.20 -8.74
N ALA A 188 -12.95 -14.82 -9.91
CA ALA A 188 -12.18 -13.60 -10.14
C ALA A 188 -12.65 -12.90 -11.42
N TRP A 189 -12.33 -11.62 -11.54
CA TRP A 189 -12.69 -10.79 -12.69
C TRP A 189 -11.47 -10.12 -13.29
N LYS A 190 -11.54 -9.87 -14.59
CA LYS A 190 -10.52 -9.11 -15.31
C LYS A 190 -11.18 -8.20 -16.34
N CYS A 191 -10.69 -6.96 -16.39
CA CYS A 191 -11.04 -6.03 -17.44
C CYS A 191 -10.17 -6.25 -18.67
N CYS A 192 -10.79 -6.21 -19.82
CA CYS A 192 -10.19 -6.39 -21.13
C CYS A 192 -10.54 -5.22 -22.05
N THR A 193 -9.96 -5.20 -23.24
CA THR A 193 -10.29 -4.19 -24.27
C THR A 193 -11.79 -4.15 -24.56
N ASP A 194 -12.26 -3.07 -25.18
CA ASP A 194 -13.65 -2.85 -25.57
C ASP A 194 -14.64 -2.94 -24.39
N LEU A 195 -14.22 -2.55 -23.20
CA LEU A 195 -15.04 -2.56 -21.99
C LEU A 195 -15.64 -3.94 -21.69
N ARG A 196 -14.89 -5.01 -22.00
CA ARG A 196 -15.29 -6.39 -21.72
C ARG A 196 -14.78 -6.83 -20.37
N VAL A 197 -15.64 -7.46 -19.59
CA VAL A 197 -15.34 -8.01 -18.28
C VAL A 197 -15.38 -9.53 -18.35
N VAL A 198 -14.27 -10.16 -18.04
CA VAL A 198 -14.11 -11.62 -18.02
C VAL A 198 -14.31 -12.11 -16.60
N MET A 199 -15.27 -13.01 -16.42
CA MET A 199 -15.45 -13.79 -15.19
C MET A 199 -14.67 -15.08 -15.30
N MET A 200 -13.85 -15.37 -14.29
CA MET A 200 -12.93 -16.50 -14.30
C MET A 200 -13.09 -17.36 -13.05
N LEU A 201 -12.92 -18.66 -13.20
CA LEU A 201 -12.69 -19.59 -12.11
C LEU A 201 -11.18 -19.76 -11.93
N VAL A 202 -10.66 -19.43 -10.77
CA VAL A 202 -9.32 -19.81 -10.34
C VAL A 202 -9.43 -21.18 -9.67
N PRO A 203 -8.80 -22.24 -10.19
CA PRO A 203 -8.91 -23.58 -9.61
C PRO A 203 -8.08 -23.70 -8.32
N ALA A 204 -8.37 -24.72 -7.52
CA ALA A 204 -7.72 -24.92 -6.22
C ALA A 204 -6.20 -25.09 -6.32
N ASP A 205 -5.72 -25.69 -7.41
CA ASP A 205 -4.31 -25.99 -7.67
C ASP A 205 -3.55 -24.84 -8.38
N ALA A 206 -4.22 -23.74 -8.73
CA ALA A 206 -3.53 -22.59 -9.30
C ALA A 206 -2.67 -21.89 -8.23
N LYS A 207 -1.41 -21.59 -8.59
CA LYS A 207 -0.59 -20.67 -7.83
C LYS A 207 -1.22 -19.29 -7.85
N ARG A 208 -1.17 -18.58 -6.72
CA ARG A 208 -1.83 -17.29 -6.54
C ARG A 208 -1.01 -16.38 -5.64
N CYS A 209 -1.05 -15.10 -5.91
CA CYS A 209 -0.47 -14.09 -5.03
C CYS A 209 -1.23 -12.76 -5.14
N MET A 210 -1.23 -12.01 -4.05
CA MET A 210 -1.66 -10.62 -3.97
C MET A 210 -0.64 -9.84 -3.14
N GLY A 211 -0.34 -8.63 -3.59
CA GLY A 211 0.47 -7.68 -2.84
C GLY A 211 -0.33 -6.98 -1.74
N THR A 212 -0.24 -5.68 -1.71
CA THR A 212 -0.89 -4.80 -0.73
C THR A 212 -2.10 -4.06 -1.32
N MET A 213 -2.60 -4.50 -2.48
CA MET A 213 -3.72 -3.90 -3.22
C MET A 213 -4.83 -4.93 -3.46
N GLU A 214 -5.90 -4.48 -4.13
CA GLU A 214 -7.05 -5.32 -4.52
C GLU A 214 -6.75 -6.24 -5.71
N THR A 215 -5.66 -6.01 -6.41
CA THR A 215 -5.25 -6.81 -7.56
C THR A 215 -4.39 -7.99 -7.13
N GLY A 216 -4.54 -9.09 -7.83
CA GLY A 216 -3.71 -10.27 -7.65
C GLY A 216 -3.31 -10.89 -8.97
N ARG A 217 -2.48 -11.93 -8.90
CA ARG A 217 -2.03 -12.72 -10.04
C ARG A 217 -2.23 -14.21 -9.77
N VAL A 218 -2.57 -14.94 -10.82
CA VAL A 218 -2.71 -16.41 -10.78
C VAL A 218 -2.02 -17.06 -11.97
N SER A 219 -1.64 -18.32 -11.79
CA SER A 219 -0.96 -19.11 -12.82
C SER A 219 -1.91 -19.73 -13.83
N ARG A 220 -3.21 -19.87 -13.54
CA ARG A 220 -4.19 -20.51 -14.42
C ARG A 220 -5.61 -20.13 -14.04
N VAL A 221 -6.47 -19.97 -15.04
CA VAL A 221 -7.90 -19.73 -14.86
C VAL A 221 -8.71 -20.51 -15.90
N LYS A 222 -9.99 -20.73 -15.60
CA LYS A 222 -10.99 -21.10 -16.59
C LYS A 222 -11.91 -19.91 -16.84
N VAL A 223 -12.05 -19.51 -18.09
CA VAL A 223 -12.98 -18.44 -18.48
C VAL A 223 -14.42 -18.98 -18.38
N LEU A 224 -15.24 -18.34 -17.57
CA LEU A 224 -16.64 -18.76 -17.38
C LEU A 224 -17.60 -17.98 -18.27
N SER A 225 -17.43 -16.66 -18.34
CA SER A 225 -18.21 -15.80 -19.22
C SER A 225 -17.50 -14.50 -19.50
N ILE A 226 -17.87 -13.85 -20.59
CA ILE A 226 -17.37 -12.53 -20.99
C ILE A 226 -18.57 -11.65 -21.31
N LYS A 227 -18.67 -10.50 -20.62
CA LYS A 227 -19.81 -9.59 -20.77
C LYS A 227 -19.34 -8.14 -20.91
N SER A 228 -20.22 -7.27 -21.42
CA SER A 228 -20.06 -5.83 -21.33
C SER A 228 -20.10 -5.35 -19.86
N ILE A 229 -19.62 -4.13 -19.59
CA ILE A 229 -19.66 -3.53 -18.24
C ILE A 229 -21.07 -3.53 -17.65
N ASP A 230 -22.07 -3.18 -18.46
CA ASP A 230 -23.50 -3.13 -18.10
C ASP A 230 -24.20 -4.49 -18.13
N GLU A 231 -23.47 -5.56 -18.45
CA GLU A 231 -23.93 -6.95 -18.59
C GLU A 231 -24.98 -7.19 -19.69
N SER A 232 -25.28 -6.21 -20.51
CA SER A 232 -26.32 -6.30 -21.55
C SER A 232 -25.90 -7.19 -22.73
N LYS A 233 -24.59 -7.37 -22.95
CA LYS A 233 -24.02 -8.16 -24.05
C LYS A 233 -23.11 -9.25 -23.54
N SER A 234 -23.12 -10.39 -24.21
CA SER A 234 -22.18 -11.50 -24.00
C SER A 234 -21.27 -11.64 -25.21
N TYR A 235 -20.03 -12.09 -24.96
CA TYR A 235 -19.01 -12.27 -25.99
C TYR A 235 -18.35 -13.64 -25.85
N ASP A 236 -17.84 -14.17 -26.94
CA ASP A 236 -17.13 -15.44 -26.97
C ASP A 236 -15.65 -15.27 -26.59
N TRP A 237 -15.09 -14.08 -26.80
CA TRP A 237 -13.70 -13.76 -26.52
C TRP A 237 -13.49 -12.33 -26.03
N ALA A 238 -12.33 -12.08 -25.39
CA ALA A 238 -11.85 -10.75 -25.02
C ALA A 238 -10.33 -10.70 -25.13
N GLN A 239 -9.78 -9.54 -25.54
CA GLN A 239 -8.34 -9.30 -25.64
C GLN A 239 -7.82 -8.62 -24.38
N SER A 240 -6.65 -9.02 -23.92
CA SER A 240 -5.98 -8.37 -22.78
C SER A 240 -5.68 -6.89 -23.08
N THR A 241 -5.78 -6.03 -22.07
CA THR A 241 -5.40 -4.62 -22.16
C THR A 241 -3.88 -4.38 -22.17
N VAL A 242 -3.10 -5.38 -21.70
CA VAL A 242 -1.64 -5.25 -21.54
C VAL A 242 -0.88 -5.99 -22.65
N ASP A 243 -1.39 -7.14 -23.06
CA ASP A 243 -0.76 -7.98 -24.08
C ASP A 243 -1.75 -8.14 -25.25
N PRO A 244 -1.48 -7.52 -26.42
CA PRO A 244 -2.39 -7.55 -27.56
C PRO A 244 -2.49 -8.93 -28.23
N ASP A 245 -1.57 -9.84 -27.94
CA ASP A 245 -1.59 -11.21 -28.48
C ASP A 245 -2.23 -12.20 -27.50
N PHE A 246 -2.71 -11.72 -26.35
CA PHE A 246 -3.29 -12.56 -25.31
C PHE A 246 -4.82 -12.41 -25.24
N TYR A 247 -5.52 -13.56 -25.46
CA TYR A 247 -6.96 -13.62 -25.56
C TYR A 247 -7.56 -14.54 -24.50
N TYR A 248 -8.75 -14.16 -24.02
CA TYR A 248 -9.63 -14.96 -23.17
C TYR A 248 -10.78 -15.46 -24.02
N GLU A 249 -11.04 -16.77 -24.04
CA GLU A 249 -12.17 -17.38 -24.75
C GLU A 249 -13.09 -18.10 -23.76
N THR A 250 -14.41 -17.91 -23.90
CA THR A 250 -15.40 -18.53 -23.01
C THR A 250 -15.26 -20.05 -23.02
N GLY A 251 -15.24 -20.65 -21.82
CA GLY A 251 -15.11 -22.09 -21.60
C GLY A 251 -13.70 -22.64 -21.68
N LYS A 252 -12.71 -21.86 -22.08
CA LYS A 252 -11.31 -22.30 -22.20
C LYS A 252 -10.52 -22.14 -20.90
N TRP A 253 -9.50 -22.96 -20.73
CA TRP A 253 -8.44 -22.76 -19.77
C TRP A 253 -7.39 -21.81 -20.34
N VAL A 254 -6.88 -20.93 -19.51
CA VAL A 254 -5.91 -19.91 -19.88
C VAL A 254 -4.76 -19.90 -18.87
N GLU A 255 -3.54 -19.85 -19.39
CA GLU A 255 -2.30 -19.72 -18.62
C GLU A 255 -1.51 -18.53 -19.16
N PRO A 256 -0.72 -17.82 -18.33
CA PRO A 256 0.08 -16.69 -18.81
C PRO A 256 1.21 -17.17 -19.73
N ALA A 257 1.40 -16.49 -20.86
CA ALA A 257 2.39 -16.89 -21.87
C ALA A 257 3.83 -16.92 -21.33
N ASN A 258 4.17 -16.03 -20.39
CA ASN A 258 5.51 -15.88 -19.83
C ASN A 258 5.68 -16.50 -18.43
N GLY A 259 4.80 -17.45 -18.06
CA GLY A 259 4.84 -18.11 -16.76
C GLY A 259 4.25 -17.29 -15.61
N PHE A 260 4.54 -17.70 -14.39
CA PHE A 260 3.99 -17.10 -13.17
C PHE A 260 5.13 -16.71 -12.21
N GLN A 261 5.14 -15.43 -11.80
CA GLN A 261 6.06 -14.93 -10.77
C GLN A 261 5.46 -15.17 -9.37
N GLU A 262 6.13 -15.98 -8.56
CA GLU A 262 5.65 -16.38 -7.22
C GLU A 262 5.86 -15.30 -6.16
N ASP A 263 6.82 -14.39 -6.37
CA ASP A 263 7.05 -13.28 -5.44
C ASP A 263 5.84 -12.34 -5.46
N ARG A 264 5.07 -12.37 -4.38
CA ARG A 264 3.85 -11.57 -4.23
C ARG A 264 4.09 -10.05 -4.23
N TRP A 265 5.30 -9.64 -3.89
CA TRP A 265 5.67 -8.24 -3.76
C TRP A 265 6.07 -7.60 -5.11
N LYS A 266 6.28 -8.42 -6.14
CA LYS A 266 6.46 -7.97 -7.53
C LYS A 266 5.11 -7.85 -8.22
N ASP A 267 4.39 -6.77 -7.92
CA ASP A 267 2.99 -6.61 -8.32
C ASP A 267 2.81 -6.60 -9.85
N SER A 268 3.54 -5.79 -10.57
CA SER A 268 3.47 -5.69 -12.05
C SER A 268 4.36 -6.72 -12.74
N SER A 269 4.13 -8.02 -12.51
CA SER A 269 4.94 -9.09 -13.08
C SER A 269 4.09 -10.23 -13.70
N GLN A 270 4.74 -11.34 -14.10
CA GLN A 270 4.10 -12.43 -14.85
C GLN A 270 2.96 -13.10 -14.07
N GLY A 271 1.85 -13.33 -14.77
CA GLY A 271 0.65 -13.96 -14.26
C GLY A 271 -0.62 -13.40 -14.90
N ILE A 272 -1.74 -14.06 -14.68
CA ILE A 272 -3.04 -13.51 -15.06
C ILE A 272 -3.50 -12.60 -13.91
N HIS A 273 -3.51 -11.29 -14.15
CA HIS A 273 -3.97 -10.30 -13.19
C HIS A 273 -5.49 -10.37 -13.04
N PHE A 274 -5.97 -10.24 -11.81
CA PHE A 274 -7.38 -10.34 -11.49
C PHE A 274 -7.80 -9.38 -10.36
N PHE A 275 -9.12 -9.16 -10.27
CA PHE A 275 -9.81 -8.54 -9.14
C PHE A 275 -10.71 -9.58 -8.45
N LEU A 276 -10.89 -9.45 -7.14
CA LEU A 276 -11.83 -10.29 -6.37
C LEU A 276 -13.28 -9.81 -6.48
N ASP A 277 -13.47 -8.57 -6.83
CA ASP A 277 -14.78 -7.93 -6.96
C ASP A 277 -14.97 -7.37 -8.37
N ARG A 278 -16.13 -7.61 -8.95
CA ARG A 278 -16.46 -7.14 -10.31
C ARG A 278 -16.49 -5.62 -10.39
N ASN A 279 -17.00 -4.94 -9.37
CA ASN A 279 -17.09 -3.48 -9.39
C ASN A 279 -15.71 -2.84 -9.34
N GLN A 280 -14.77 -3.37 -8.54
CA GLN A 280 -13.37 -2.91 -8.55
C GLN A 280 -12.75 -3.06 -9.95
N CYS A 281 -13.05 -4.17 -10.64
CA CYS A 281 -12.60 -4.38 -12.01
C CYS A 281 -13.17 -3.32 -12.98
N VAL A 282 -14.46 -2.98 -12.84
CA VAL A 282 -15.14 -1.96 -13.66
C VAL A 282 -14.61 -0.56 -13.35
N ASP A 283 -14.46 -0.23 -12.07
CA ASP A 283 -13.97 1.09 -11.62
C ASP A 283 -12.53 1.36 -12.10
N TYR A 284 -11.70 0.31 -12.14
CA TYR A 284 -10.33 0.40 -12.69
C TYR A 284 -10.31 0.79 -14.17
N GLN A 285 -11.29 0.36 -14.95
CA GLN A 285 -11.36 0.64 -16.39
C GLN A 285 -11.98 2.02 -16.71
N SER A 286 -12.66 2.62 -15.72
CA SER A 286 -13.35 3.90 -15.86
C SER A 286 -12.44 5.11 -15.56
N LYS A 287 -11.22 4.86 -15.09
CA LYS A 287 -10.16 5.86 -14.82
C LYS A 287 -9.24 5.98 -16.02
#